data_2779353f13855f31400138c8b73d033b
#
_entry.id   2779353f13855f31400138c8b73d033b
#
_cell.length_a   1.000
_cell.length_b   1.000
_cell.length_c   1.000
_cell.angle_alpha   90.00
_cell.angle_beta   90.00
_cell.angle_gamma   90.00
#
_symmetry.space_group_name_H-M   'P 1'
#
loop_
_entity.id
_entity.type
_entity.pdbx_description
1 polymer ?
#
loop_
_entity_poly.entity_id
_entity_poly.type
_entity_poly.pdbx_seq_one_letter_code
_entity_poly.pdbx_strand_id
1 'polypeptide(L)'
;MNPPISRRATTVSEPADAPATAHPQPAGPTVVLVHGAFADGSSWSAVIERLQREGHRVLAPALPLRGLASDAAYIRAVLDGVEGPIVLVGHSYGGAVISHAAAGAPQVEALVYIAAFVPDIGESALGLTGKFPGSTLGEATTAQSYPLPGGGEGEELVIRKDVFRQQFAAGVPVTTAQVMAVGQRPIALAALQEEATAAAWRDIPSWCLVATEDRNIPPAAEEWMARRADAHTVTVQAPHAVAVSDPAPVTDLILRAVHAVRSGR
;
A
#
# COMPACT_ATOMS: atom_id res chain seq x y z
N MET A 1 22.73 61.74 -32.42
CA MET A 1 23.39 61.33 -31.19
C MET A 1 22.36 61.29 -30.12
N ASN A 2 21.90 60.07 -29.72
CA ASN A 2 20.96 59.88 -28.61
C ASN A 2 21.76 59.56 -27.35
N PRO A 3 21.40 60.05 -26.16
CA PRO A 3 22.10 59.77 -24.92
C PRO A 3 21.72 58.35 -24.35
N PRO A 4 22.59 57.71 -23.60
CA PRO A 4 22.34 56.37 -23.07
C PRO A 4 21.34 56.37 -21.91
N ILE A 5 20.41 55.40 -21.94
CA ILE A 5 19.42 55.15 -20.89
C ILE A 5 20.13 54.41 -19.75
N SER A 6 20.28 55.10 -18.60
CA SER A 6 20.77 54.48 -17.34
C SER A 6 19.68 53.55 -16.75
N ARG A 7 19.93 52.26 -16.72
CA ARG A 7 19.10 51.27 -15.97
C ARG A 7 19.49 51.30 -14.49
N ARG A 8 18.62 51.82 -13.63
CA ARG A 8 18.71 51.63 -12.18
C ARG A 8 18.38 50.15 -11.86
N ALA A 9 19.34 49.46 -11.28
CA ALA A 9 19.10 48.14 -10.68
C ALA A 9 18.34 48.34 -9.36
N THR A 10 17.12 47.84 -9.32
CA THR A 10 16.35 47.74 -8.08
C THR A 10 16.77 46.42 -7.41
N THR A 11 17.54 46.51 -6.33
CA THR A 11 17.80 45.36 -5.47
C THR A 11 16.53 45.03 -4.68
N VAL A 12 15.89 43.93 -5.04
CA VAL A 12 14.82 43.33 -4.23
C VAL A 12 15.52 42.56 -3.10
N SER A 13 15.39 43.05 -1.87
CA SER A 13 15.82 42.32 -0.68
C SER A 13 14.86 41.15 -0.47
N GLU A 14 15.36 39.92 -0.61
CA GLU A 14 14.63 38.72 -0.14
C GLU A 14 14.41 38.82 1.38
N PRO A 15 13.17 38.51 1.86
CA PRO A 15 12.96 38.40 3.29
C PRO A 15 13.75 37.20 3.81
N ALA A 16 14.51 37.42 4.89
CA ALA A 16 15.25 36.38 5.59
C ALA A 16 14.28 35.26 5.99
N ASP A 17 14.61 34.02 5.60
CA ASP A 17 13.92 32.81 6.04
C ASP A 17 13.82 32.79 7.56
N ALA A 18 12.60 32.89 8.08
CA ALA A 18 12.33 32.62 9.47
C ALA A 18 12.71 31.13 9.75
N PRO A 19 13.38 30.82 10.86
CA PRO A 19 13.73 29.45 11.20
C PRO A 19 12.44 28.60 11.21
N ALA A 20 12.42 27.53 10.42
CA ALA A 20 11.32 26.58 10.41
C ALA A 20 11.06 26.13 11.85
N THR A 21 9.92 26.51 12.40
CA THR A 21 9.49 26.04 13.70
C THR A 21 9.39 24.52 13.62
N ALA A 22 10.29 23.82 14.31
CA ALA A 22 10.23 22.37 14.45
C ALA A 22 8.87 22.06 15.09
N HIS A 23 7.94 21.53 14.29
CA HIS A 23 6.70 21.00 14.83
C HIS A 23 7.06 19.89 15.81
N PRO A 24 6.50 19.90 17.04
CA PRO A 24 6.73 18.81 17.98
C PRO A 24 6.36 17.49 17.28
N GLN A 25 7.31 16.57 17.21
CA GLN A 25 7.11 15.24 16.64
C GLN A 25 5.95 14.58 17.38
N PRO A 26 4.89 14.11 16.72
CA PRO A 26 3.80 13.44 17.40
C PRO A 26 4.34 12.23 18.16
N ALA A 27 4.03 12.15 19.45
CA ALA A 27 4.45 11.05 20.31
C ALA A 27 3.66 9.78 19.95
N GLY A 28 4.12 8.98 18.99
CA GLY A 28 3.47 7.74 18.59
C GLY A 28 4.11 7.13 17.33
N PRO A 29 3.69 5.90 16.98
CA PRO A 29 4.23 5.23 15.80
C PRO A 29 3.90 5.97 14.51
N THR A 30 4.81 5.86 13.54
CA THR A 30 4.54 6.28 12.16
C THR A 30 3.74 5.19 11.45
N VAL A 31 2.67 5.57 10.75
CA VAL A 31 1.89 4.65 9.92
C VAL A 31 2.44 4.68 8.50
N VAL A 32 2.89 3.53 7.99
CA VAL A 32 3.39 3.39 6.61
C VAL A 32 2.39 2.56 5.82
N LEU A 33 1.81 3.15 4.77
CA LEU A 33 0.73 2.57 3.95
C LEU A 33 1.28 2.10 2.61
N VAL A 34 1.24 0.79 2.36
CA VAL A 34 1.77 0.15 1.16
C VAL A 34 0.61 -0.31 0.28
N HIS A 35 0.46 0.31 -0.90
CA HIS A 35 -0.62 0.00 -1.85
C HIS A 35 -0.40 -1.35 -2.56
N GLY A 36 -1.46 -1.89 -3.15
CA GLY A 36 -1.43 -3.12 -3.95
C GLY A 36 -1.17 -2.89 -5.44
N ALA A 37 -1.32 -3.97 -6.21
CA ALA A 37 -1.35 -3.93 -7.67
C ALA A 37 -2.53 -3.08 -8.17
N PHE A 38 -2.43 -2.58 -9.39
CA PHE A 38 -3.48 -1.79 -10.07
C PHE A 38 -3.89 -0.51 -9.33
N ALA A 39 -3.09 -0.08 -8.34
CA ALA A 39 -3.32 1.09 -7.51
C ALA A 39 -2.01 1.84 -7.28
N ASP A 40 -2.10 2.98 -6.61
CA ASP A 40 -0.97 3.76 -6.10
C ASP A 40 -1.30 4.36 -4.72
N GLY A 41 -0.43 5.24 -4.22
CA GLY A 41 -0.62 5.87 -2.91
C GLY A 41 -1.94 6.65 -2.77
N SER A 42 -2.56 7.09 -3.87
CA SER A 42 -3.84 7.80 -3.83
C SER A 42 -5.01 6.93 -3.39
N SER A 43 -4.89 5.60 -3.49
CA SER A 43 -5.89 4.66 -2.95
C SER A 43 -6.05 4.77 -1.43
N TRP A 44 -5.10 5.37 -0.76
CA TRP A 44 -5.11 5.62 0.68
C TRP A 44 -5.60 7.03 1.08
N SER A 45 -5.94 7.91 0.12
CA SER A 45 -6.20 9.34 0.39
C SER A 45 -7.16 9.58 1.56
N ALA A 46 -8.32 8.90 1.58
CA ALA A 46 -9.30 9.07 2.65
C ALA A 46 -8.84 8.51 4.01
N VAL A 47 -8.02 7.47 4.01
CA VAL A 47 -7.39 6.90 5.21
C VAL A 47 -6.30 7.85 5.72
N ILE A 48 -5.47 8.39 4.83
CA ILE A 48 -4.43 9.39 5.17
C ILE A 48 -5.06 10.60 5.85
N GLU A 49 -6.10 11.17 5.24
CA GLU A 49 -6.79 12.33 5.81
C GLU A 49 -7.34 12.08 7.22
N ARG A 50 -7.88 10.87 7.48
CA ARG A 50 -8.40 10.47 8.79
C ARG A 50 -7.27 10.35 9.81
N LEU A 51 -6.21 9.63 9.49
CA LEU A 51 -5.05 9.45 10.36
C LEU A 51 -4.35 10.78 10.68
N GLN A 52 -4.19 11.67 9.68
CA GLN A 52 -3.59 12.99 9.88
C GLN A 52 -4.45 13.90 10.76
N ARG A 53 -5.80 13.84 10.65
CA ARG A 53 -6.69 14.57 11.55
C ARG A 53 -6.56 14.14 13.01
N GLU A 54 -6.18 12.89 13.26
CA GLU A 54 -5.89 12.37 14.59
C GLU A 54 -4.44 12.57 15.03
N GLY A 55 -3.65 13.32 14.23
CA GLY A 55 -2.26 13.71 14.58
C GLY A 55 -1.22 12.63 14.32
N HIS A 56 -1.53 11.59 13.51
CA HIS A 56 -0.55 10.56 13.17
C HIS A 56 0.37 10.99 12.03
N ARG A 57 1.64 10.58 12.11
CA ARG A 57 2.56 10.66 10.97
C ARG A 57 2.22 9.52 10.00
N VAL A 58 2.08 9.86 8.72
CA VAL A 58 1.71 8.89 7.68
C VAL A 58 2.67 9.01 6.50
N LEU A 59 3.11 7.85 5.97
CA LEU A 59 3.85 7.73 4.73
C LEU A 59 3.09 6.76 3.80
N ALA A 60 3.04 7.08 2.51
CA ALA A 60 2.42 6.23 1.50
C ALA A 60 3.34 6.10 0.27
N PRO A 61 4.43 5.31 0.37
CA PRO A 61 5.40 5.16 -0.70
C PRO A 61 4.79 4.49 -1.93
N ALA A 62 5.22 4.91 -3.12
CA ALA A 62 4.81 4.32 -4.38
C ALA A 62 5.61 3.07 -4.68
N LEU A 63 4.95 1.88 -4.71
CA LEU A 63 5.61 0.63 -5.08
C LEU A 63 5.99 0.59 -6.57
N PRO A 64 7.17 0.05 -6.90
CA PRO A 64 7.54 -0.22 -8.28
C PRO A 64 6.68 -1.28 -8.97
N LEU A 65 6.18 -2.30 -8.24
CA LEU A 65 5.38 -3.42 -8.72
C LEU A 65 6.11 -4.28 -9.78
N ARG A 66 7.41 -4.55 -9.52
CA ARG A 66 8.29 -5.24 -10.48
C ARG A 66 8.81 -6.61 -10.01
N GLY A 67 8.78 -6.89 -8.71
CA GLY A 67 9.18 -8.16 -8.09
C GLY A 67 9.01 -8.08 -6.59
N LEU A 68 8.62 -9.18 -5.94
CA LEU A 68 8.35 -9.20 -4.50
C LEU A 68 9.60 -8.80 -3.69
N ALA A 69 10.75 -9.40 -4.00
CA ALA A 69 12.00 -9.10 -3.29
C ALA A 69 12.45 -7.65 -3.53
N SER A 70 12.37 -7.15 -4.76
CA SER A 70 12.77 -5.77 -5.09
C SER A 70 11.83 -4.72 -4.48
N ASP A 71 10.52 -4.98 -4.50
CA ASP A 71 9.52 -4.10 -3.91
C ASP A 71 9.64 -4.08 -2.38
N ALA A 72 9.91 -5.25 -1.77
CA ALA A 72 10.18 -5.35 -0.34
C ALA A 72 11.47 -4.63 0.06
N ALA A 73 12.53 -4.75 -0.74
CA ALA A 73 13.79 -4.03 -0.50
C ALA A 73 13.59 -2.50 -0.60
N TYR A 74 12.76 -2.04 -1.55
CA TYR A 74 12.40 -0.63 -1.65
C TYR A 74 11.66 -0.14 -0.39
N ILE A 75 10.64 -0.90 0.07
CA ILE A 75 9.93 -0.55 1.32
C ILE A 75 10.89 -0.60 2.51
N ARG A 76 11.77 -1.61 2.59
CA ARG A 76 12.76 -1.68 3.67
C ARG A 76 13.63 -0.42 3.74
N ALA A 77 14.11 0.09 2.61
CA ALA A 77 14.87 1.34 2.56
C ALA A 77 14.06 2.55 3.05
N VAL A 78 12.74 2.57 2.78
CA VAL A 78 11.84 3.60 3.36
C VAL A 78 11.75 3.45 4.88
N LEU A 79 11.56 2.21 5.39
CA LEU A 79 11.45 1.95 6.83
C LEU A 79 12.73 2.34 7.57
N ASP A 80 13.90 2.05 7.00
CA ASP A 80 15.21 2.39 7.59
C ASP A 80 15.41 3.91 7.74
N GLY A 81 14.69 4.72 6.98
CA GLY A 81 14.67 6.20 7.11
C GLY A 81 13.65 6.74 8.12
N VAL A 82 12.85 5.86 8.76
CA VAL A 82 11.82 6.29 9.73
C VAL A 82 12.32 6.14 11.15
N GLU A 83 12.30 7.22 11.91
CA GLU A 83 12.64 7.21 13.33
C GLU A 83 11.45 6.76 14.19
N GLY A 84 11.72 5.90 15.17
CA GLY A 84 10.75 5.40 16.14
C GLY A 84 9.92 4.21 15.63
N PRO A 85 8.88 3.81 16.39
CA PRO A 85 8.06 2.65 16.07
C PRO A 85 7.21 2.86 14.82
N ILE A 86 6.96 1.77 14.11
CA ILE A 86 6.20 1.76 12.85
C ILE A 86 5.02 0.78 12.96
N VAL A 87 3.85 1.24 12.52
CA VAL A 87 2.73 0.39 12.12
C VAL A 87 2.75 0.30 10.59
N LEU A 88 3.04 -0.89 10.07
CA LEU A 88 3.19 -1.12 8.64
C LEU A 88 1.92 -1.76 8.07
N VAL A 89 1.30 -1.10 7.11
CA VAL A 89 -0.01 -1.45 6.55
C VAL A 89 0.14 -1.84 5.09
N GLY A 90 -0.41 -2.98 4.67
CA GLY A 90 -0.39 -3.44 3.28
C GLY A 90 -1.78 -3.75 2.76
N HIS A 91 -2.11 -3.25 1.56
CA HIS A 91 -3.30 -3.61 0.81
C HIS A 91 -2.95 -4.60 -0.29
N SER A 92 -3.76 -5.66 -0.43
CA SER A 92 -3.62 -6.60 -1.56
C SER A 92 -2.19 -7.18 -1.68
N TYR A 93 -1.54 -7.04 -2.84
CA TYR A 93 -0.13 -7.39 -3.05
C TYR A 93 0.81 -6.68 -2.05
N GLY A 94 0.46 -5.47 -1.61
CA GLY A 94 1.20 -4.77 -0.56
C GLY A 94 1.33 -5.55 0.74
N GLY A 95 0.39 -6.47 1.03
CA GLY A 95 0.49 -7.38 2.17
C GLY A 95 1.65 -8.38 2.04
N ALA A 96 1.86 -8.95 0.85
CA ALA A 96 3.03 -9.78 0.58
C ALA A 96 4.33 -8.98 0.73
N VAL A 97 4.35 -7.73 0.23
CA VAL A 97 5.50 -6.84 0.34
C VAL A 97 5.84 -6.52 1.78
N ILE A 98 4.85 -6.18 2.63
CA ILE A 98 5.11 -5.86 4.04
C ILE A 98 5.55 -7.09 4.85
N SER A 99 5.01 -8.27 4.55
CA SER A 99 5.44 -9.53 5.18
C SER A 99 6.92 -9.81 4.95
N HIS A 100 7.44 -9.39 3.81
CA HIS A 100 8.84 -9.57 3.45
C HIS A 100 9.71 -8.41 3.96
N ALA A 101 9.27 -7.15 3.78
CA ALA A 101 10.04 -5.96 4.15
C ALA A 101 10.26 -5.82 5.67
N ALA A 102 9.30 -6.26 6.49
CA ALA A 102 9.35 -6.17 7.93
C ALA A 102 10.28 -7.22 8.57
N ALA A 103 10.67 -8.27 7.86
CA ALA A 103 11.54 -9.31 8.40
C ALA A 103 12.89 -8.72 8.85
N GLY A 104 13.21 -8.84 10.15
CA GLY A 104 14.41 -8.26 10.72
C GLY A 104 14.42 -6.72 10.76
N ALA A 105 13.26 -6.06 10.75
CA ALA A 105 13.09 -4.62 10.94
C ALA A 105 12.58 -4.33 12.37
N PRO A 106 13.44 -4.12 13.36
CA PRO A 106 13.06 -4.03 14.77
C PRO A 106 12.13 -2.84 15.08
N GLN A 107 12.12 -1.80 14.23
CA GLN A 107 11.22 -0.66 14.35
C GLN A 107 9.78 -0.95 13.91
N VAL A 108 9.52 -2.06 13.19
CA VAL A 108 8.16 -2.46 12.82
C VAL A 108 7.57 -3.27 13.97
N GLU A 109 6.59 -2.70 14.65
CA GLU A 109 5.99 -3.28 15.85
C GLU A 109 4.58 -3.85 15.60
N ALA A 110 3.97 -3.53 14.45
CA ALA A 110 2.66 -4.06 14.06
C ALA A 110 2.53 -4.16 12.54
N LEU A 111 1.84 -5.20 12.07
CA LEU A 111 1.46 -5.41 10.68
C LEU A 111 -0.06 -5.32 10.53
N VAL A 112 -0.52 -4.60 9.52
CA VAL A 112 -1.95 -4.47 9.21
C VAL A 112 -2.20 -4.86 7.77
N TYR A 113 -3.04 -5.84 7.53
CA TYR A 113 -3.36 -6.41 6.23
C TYR A 113 -4.79 -6.04 5.85
N ILE A 114 -4.97 -5.31 4.76
CA ILE A 114 -6.27 -4.81 4.29
C ILE A 114 -6.61 -5.51 2.99
N ALA A 115 -7.58 -6.43 2.99
CA ALA A 115 -7.94 -7.23 1.80
C ALA A 115 -6.67 -7.73 1.09
N ALA A 116 -5.80 -8.46 1.81
CA ALA A 116 -4.40 -8.58 1.43
C ALA A 116 -3.85 -10.01 1.51
N PHE A 117 -2.77 -10.24 0.76
CA PHE A 117 -1.99 -11.47 0.89
C PHE A 117 -1.14 -11.45 2.17
N VAL A 118 -1.12 -12.61 2.86
CA VAL A 118 -0.28 -12.87 4.03
C VAL A 118 0.50 -14.17 3.75
N PRO A 119 1.47 -14.13 2.82
CA PRO A 119 2.17 -15.34 2.39
C PRO A 119 3.05 -15.90 3.49
N ASP A 120 3.18 -17.22 3.50
CA ASP A 120 4.24 -17.93 4.18
C ASP A 120 5.44 -18.15 3.24
N ILE A 121 6.58 -18.56 3.79
CA ILE A 121 7.78 -18.87 3.00
C ILE A 121 7.43 -19.95 1.97
N GLY A 122 7.81 -19.72 0.69
CA GLY A 122 7.51 -20.58 -0.44
C GLY A 122 6.13 -20.36 -1.07
N GLU A 123 5.33 -19.42 -0.58
CA GLU A 123 4.04 -19.06 -1.19
C GLU A 123 4.17 -17.80 -2.04
N SER A 124 3.43 -17.74 -3.15
CA SER A 124 3.32 -16.58 -4.02
C SER A 124 1.90 -16.01 -4.00
N ALA A 125 1.74 -14.72 -4.34
CA ALA A 125 0.41 -14.10 -4.45
C ALA A 125 -0.47 -14.83 -5.46
N LEU A 126 0.09 -15.23 -6.61
CA LEU A 126 -0.65 -15.98 -7.63
C LEU A 126 -1.09 -17.36 -7.11
N GLY A 127 -0.20 -18.09 -6.43
CA GLY A 127 -0.52 -19.39 -5.84
C GLY A 127 -1.63 -19.29 -4.76
N LEU A 128 -1.58 -18.26 -3.92
CA LEU A 128 -2.60 -17.99 -2.91
C LEU A 128 -3.95 -17.61 -3.52
N THR A 129 -3.97 -16.85 -4.61
CA THR A 129 -5.20 -16.52 -5.35
C THR A 129 -5.89 -17.79 -5.87
N GLY A 130 -5.12 -18.75 -6.36
CA GLY A 130 -5.65 -20.01 -6.91
C GLY A 130 -6.02 -21.05 -5.85
N LYS A 131 -5.70 -20.83 -4.57
CA LYS A 131 -5.91 -21.82 -3.50
C LYS A 131 -7.38 -22.04 -3.15
N PHE A 132 -8.21 -21.01 -3.33
CA PHE A 132 -9.64 -21.04 -3.06
C PHE A 132 -10.41 -20.55 -4.29
N PRO A 133 -11.63 -21.05 -4.54
CA PRO A 133 -12.47 -20.53 -5.62
C PRO A 133 -12.97 -19.13 -5.28
N GLY A 134 -13.27 -18.32 -6.31
CA GLY A 134 -13.95 -17.04 -6.17
C GLY A 134 -13.23 -15.85 -6.80
N SER A 135 -11.93 -15.93 -7.10
CA SER A 135 -11.25 -14.88 -7.87
C SER A 135 -11.70 -14.91 -9.34
N THR A 136 -12.01 -13.72 -9.85
CA THR A 136 -12.27 -13.48 -11.29
C THR A 136 -11.20 -12.56 -11.90
N LEU A 137 -10.11 -12.31 -11.15
CA LEU A 137 -9.05 -11.38 -11.57
C LEU A 137 -8.39 -11.81 -12.88
N GLY A 138 -8.12 -13.12 -13.06
CA GLY A 138 -7.49 -13.62 -14.28
C GLY A 138 -8.30 -13.32 -15.55
N GLU A 139 -9.63 -13.39 -15.47
CA GLU A 139 -10.51 -13.07 -16.58
C GLU A 139 -10.65 -11.55 -16.83
N ALA A 140 -10.39 -10.74 -15.79
CA ALA A 140 -10.52 -9.29 -15.84
C ALA A 140 -9.23 -8.58 -16.28
N THR A 141 -8.10 -9.28 -16.33
CA THR A 141 -6.82 -8.70 -16.69
C THR A 141 -6.45 -8.86 -18.15
N THR A 142 -5.54 -8.01 -18.61
CA THR A 142 -4.85 -8.12 -19.90
C THR A 142 -3.36 -7.99 -19.64
N ALA A 143 -2.59 -8.86 -20.31
CA ALA A 143 -1.14 -8.79 -20.29
C ALA A 143 -0.62 -7.81 -21.36
N GLN A 144 0.47 -7.12 -21.03
CA GLN A 144 1.23 -6.26 -21.96
C GLN A 144 2.72 -6.38 -21.67
N SER A 145 3.54 -6.18 -22.70
CA SER A 145 5.01 -6.19 -22.56
C SER A 145 5.52 -4.87 -21.98
N TYR A 146 6.59 -4.95 -21.20
CA TYR A 146 7.37 -3.79 -20.77
C TYR A 146 8.89 -4.08 -20.87
N PRO A 147 9.75 -3.06 -21.11
CA PRO A 147 11.19 -3.26 -21.24
C PRO A 147 11.81 -3.58 -19.88
N LEU A 148 12.72 -4.58 -19.87
CA LEU A 148 13.50 -4.94 -18.68
C LEU A 148 14.80 -4.12 -18.60
N PRO A 149 15.26 -3.76 -17.38
CA PRO A 149 16.61 -3.24 -17.19
C PRO A 149 17.65 -4.24 -17.69
N GLY A 150 18.49 -3.84 -18.63
CA GLY A 150 19.51 -4.75 -19.22
C GLY A 150 19.09 -5.41 -20.53
N GLY A 151 17.89 -5.13 -21.02
CA GLY A 151 17.38 -5.61 -22.32
C GLY A 151 16.39 -6.78 -22.18
N GLY A 152 15.63 -7.00 -23.25
CA GLY A 152 14.52 -7.96 -23.24
C GLY A 152 13.20 -7.34 -22.77
N GLU A 153 12.17 -8.19 -22.68
CA GLU A 153 10.82 -7.79 -22.29
C GLU A 153 10.32 -8.64 -21.12
N GLY A 154 9.61 -8.01 -20.21
CA GLY A 154 8.80 -8.63 -19.18
C GLY A 154 7.32 -8.52 -19.51
N GLU A 155 6.50 -9.29 -18.81
CA GLU A 155 5.05 -9.23 -18.90
C GLU A 155 4.47 -8.55 -17.65
N GLU A 156 3.56 -7.61 -17.83
CA GLU A 156 2.82 -6.97 -16.76
C GLU A 156 1.32 -7.03 -17.02
N LEU A 157 0.54 -7.01 -15.95
CA LEU A 157 -0.91 -7.10 -15.99
C LEU A 157 -1.56 -5.75 -15.68
N VAL A 158 -2.65 -5.48 -16.37
CA VAL A 158 -3.60 -4.40 -16.09
C VAL A 158 -5.01 -4.97 -16.03
N ILE A 159 -5.88 -4.42 -15.19
CA ILE A 159 -7.31 -4.74 -15.24
C ILE A 159 -7.92 -3.98 -16.42
N ARG A 160 -8.72 -4.66 -17.24
CA ARG A 160 -9.44 -4.03 -18.34
C ARG A 160 -10.35 -2.92 -17.80
N LYS A 161 -10.33 -1.75 -18.45
CA LYS A 161 -11.02 -0.54 -17.97
C LYS A 161 -12.55 -0.70 -17.91
N ASP A 162 -13.12 -1.48 -18.83
CA ASP A 162 -14.57 -1.77 -18.91
C ASP A 162 -15.12 -2.55 -17.71
N VAL A 163 -14.28 -3.39 -17.09
CA VAL A 163 -14.64 -4.20 -15.92
C VAL A 163 -14.00 -3.72 -14.61
N PHE A 164 -13.10 -2.73 -14.67
CA PHE A 164 -12.29 -2.29 -13.51
C PHE A 164 -13.17 -1.99 -12.29
N ARG A 165 -14.23 -1.20 -12.45
CA ARG A 165 -15.09 -0.84 -11.32
C ARG A 165 -15.72 -2.08 -10.70
N GLN A 166 -16.26 -3.00 -11.50
CA GLN A 166 -16.92 -4.19 -11.00
C GLN A 166 -15.92 -5.16 -10.35
N GLN A 167 -14.72 -5.26 -10.89
CA GLN A 167 -13.68 -6.17 -10.43
C GLN A 167 -12.97 -5.67 -9.17
N PHE A 168 -12.57 -4.41 -9.18
CA PHE A 168 -11.62 -3.85 -8.18
C PHE A 168 -12.31 -2.90 -7.19
N ALA A 169 -13.21 -2.04 -7.68
CA ALA A 169 -13.72 -0.87 -6.98
C ALA A 169 -15.26 -0.81 -6.97
N ALA A 170 -15.93 -1.96 -6.78
CA ALA A 170 -17.39 -2.01 -6.66
C ALA A 170 -17.82 -1.12 -5.46
N GLY A 171 -18.95 -0.39 -5.63
CA GLY A 171 -19.40 0.56 -4.60
C GLY A 171 -18.71 1.95 -4.64
N VAL A 172 -17.52 2.07 -5.23
CA VAL A 172 -16.88 3.38 -5.45
C VAL A 172 -17.69 4.19 -6.49
N PRO A 173 -17.85 5.52 -6.32
CA PRO A 173 -18.51 6.37 -7.32
C PRO A 173 -17.94 6.16 -8.71
N VAL A 174 -18.79 6.13 -9.75
CA VAL A 174 -18.41 5.80 -11.12
C VAL A 174 -17.25 6.64 -11.62
N THR A 175 -17.31 7.96 -11.40
CA THR A 175 -16.26 8.90 -11.83
C THR A 175 -14.92 8.62 -11.16
N THR A 176 -14.92 8.30 -9.87
CA THR A 176 -13.72 7.94 -9.12
C THR A 176 -13.14 6.63 -9.64
N ALA A 177 -13.97 5.60 -9.85
CA ALA A 177 -13.53 4.32 -10.39
C ALA A 177 -12.98 4.45 -11.83
N GLN A 178 -13.54 5.36 -12.66
CA GLN A 178 -13.00 5.67 -13.99
C GLN A 178 -11.61 6.30 -13.93
N VAL A 179 -11.37 7.23 -12.98
CA VAL A 179 -10.05 7.81 -12.76
C VAL A 179 -9.07 6.73 -12.30
N MET A 180 -9.46 5.88 -11.34
CA MET A 180 -8.64 4.76 -10.88
C MET A 180 -8.28 3.80 -12.01
N ALA A 181 -9.24 3.48 -12.90
CA ALA A 181 -9.02 2.58 -14.03
C ALA A 181 -8.01 3.14 -15.06
N VAL A 182 -7.94 4.46 -15.20
CA VAL A 182 -6.97 5.12 -16.12
C VAL A 182 -5.60 5.26 -15.45
N GLY A 183 -5.58 5.59 -14.15
CA GLY A 183 -4.37 5.80 -13.37
C GLY A 183 -3.77 4.52 -12.76
N GLN A 184 -4.39 3.35 -12.97
CA GLN A 184 -3.89 2.08 -12.39
C GLN A 184 -2.42 1.84 -12.78
N ARG A 185 -1.64 1.36 -11.83
CA ARG A 185 -0.26 0.93 -12.07
C ARG A 185 -0.21 -0.54 -12.45
N PRO A 186 0.38 -0.90 -13.59
CA PRO A 186 0.58 -2.30 -13.95
C PRO A 186 1.48 -3.01 -12.94
N ILE A 187 1.22 -4.29 -12.73
CA ILE A 187 2.10 -5.17 -11.94
C ILE A 187 2.78 -6.18 -12.84
N ALA A 188 4.08 -6.37 -12.68
CA ALA A 188 4.80 -7.44 -13.36
C ALA A 188 4.23 -8.81 -12.95
N LEU A 189 3.97 -9.69 -13.93
CA LEU A 189 3.51 -11.04 -13.65
C LEU A 189 4.51 -11.78 -12.75
N ALA A 190 5.81 -11.55 -12.95
CA ALA A 190 6.87 -12.08 -12.11
C ALA A 190 6.70 -11.72 -10.63
N ALA A 191 6.23 -10.50 -10.31
CA ALA A 191 5.99 -10.09 -8.91
C ALA A 191 4.88 -10.89 -8.23
N LEU A 192 3.85 -11.31 -8.98
CA LEU A 192 2.78 -12.16 -8.46
C LEU A 192 3.18 -13.63 -8.33
N GLN A 193 4.14 -14.08 -9.16
CA GLN A 193 4.63 -15.46 -9.18
C GLN A 193 5.79 -15.71 -8.21
N GLU A 194 6.50 -14.66 -7.83
CA GLU A 194 7.66 -14.76 -6.95
C GLU A 194 7.24 -15.25 -5.56
N GLU A 195 7.94 -16.30 -5.09
CA GLU A 195 7.69 -16.90 -3.79
C GLU A 195 8.29 -16.06 -2.66
N ALA A 196 7.55 -15.91 -1.58
CA ALA A 196 8.02 -15.24 -0.39
C ALA A 196 9.18 -16.01 0.26
N THR A 197 10.25 -15.31 0.61
CA THR A 197 11.41 -15.88 1.33
C THR A 197 11.42 -15.48 2.81
N ALA A 198 10.46 -14.65 3.24
CA ALA A 198 10.27 -14.23 4.62
C ALA A 198 8.78 -14.08 4.95
N ALA A 199 8.44 -14.23 6.22
CA ALA A 199 7.07 -14.17 6.73
C ALA A 199 7.06 -13.47 8.11
N ALA A 200 7.22 -12.14 8.12
CA ALA A 200 7.37 -11.35 9.34
C ALA A 200 6.17 -11.45 10.30
N TRP A 201 4.97 -11.81 9.80
CA TRP A 201 3.79 -12.06 10.61
C TRP A 201 3.93 -13.20 11.63
N ARG A 202 4.97 -14.04 11.50
CA ARG A 202 5.28 -15.08 12.49
C ARG A 202 5.81 -14.52 13.79
N ASP A 203 6.42 -13.34 13.74
CA ASP A 203 7.12 -12.73 14.87
C ASP A 203 6.50 -11.38 15.29
N ILE A 204 5.73 -10.74 14.39
CA ILE A 204 5.15 -9.41 14.62
C ILE A 204 3.63 -9.52 14.74
N PRO A 205 3.02 -8.93 15.79
CA PRO A 205 1.57 -8.91 15.96
C PRO A 205 0.86 -8.34 14.73
N SER A 206 -0.22 -9.01 14.30
CA SER A 206 -0.87 -8.76 13.03
C SER A 206 -2.36 -8.48 13.17
N TRP A 207 -2.88 -7.60 12.33
CA TRP A 207 -4.30 -7.25 12.17
C TRP A 207 -4.72 -7.48 10.74
N CYS A 208 -5.89 -8.07 10.51
CA CYS A 208 -6.42 -8.35 9.17
C CYS A 208 -7.83 -7.79 9.01
N LEU A 209 -8.08 -7.12 7.89
CA LEU A 209 -9.41 -6.80 7.41
C LEU A 209 -9.72 -7.70 6.23
N VAL A 210 -10.77 -8.53 6.36
CA VAL A 210 -11.30 -9.39 5.30
C VAL A 210 -12.44 -8.68 4.60
N ALA A 211 -12.35 -8.55 3.27
CA ALA A 211 -13.37 -7.92 2.43
C ALA A 211 -14.27 -9.00 1.79
N THR A 212 -15.53 -9.11 2.25
CA THR A 212 -16.41 -10.25 1.85
C THR A 212 -16.92 -10.21 0.41
N GLU A 213 -16.78 -9.08 -0.26
CA GLU A 213 -17.16 -8.91 -1.68
C GLU A 213 -15.94 -8.82 -2.60
N ASP A 214 -14.75 -9.22 -2.10
CA ASP A 214 -13.52 -9.22 -2.87
C ASP A 214 -13.58 -10.24 -4.02
N ARG A 215 -13.27 -9.75 -5.23
CA ARG A 215 -13.21 -10.54 -6.47
C ARG A 215 -11.77 -10.75 -6.97
N ASN A 216 -10.79 -10.14 -6.31
CA ASN A 216 -9.37 -10.31 -6.62
C ASN A 216 -8.76 -11.41 -5.77
N ILE A 217 -8.90 -11.31 -4.45
CA ILE A 217 -8.49 -12.34 -3.49
C ILE A 217 -9.77 -12.98 -2.96
N PRO A 218 -9.96 -14.29 -3.08
CA PRO A 218 -11.15 -14.92 -2.52
C PRO A 218 -11.24 -14.65 -1.02
N PRO A 219 -12.40 -14.21 -0.47
CA PRO A 219 -12.54 -13.97 0.97
C PRO A 219 -12.14 -15.18 1.84
N ALA A 220 -12.40 -16.40 1.35
CA ALA A 220 -11.96 -17.62 2.03
C ALA A 220 -10.43 -17.74 2.12
N ALA A 221 -9.69 -17.20 1.14
CA ALA A 221 -8.24 -17.14 1.18
C ALA A 221 -7.77 -16.11 2.22
N GLU A 222 -8.37 -14.91 2.24
CA GLU A 222 -8.06 -13.87 3.24
C GLU A 222 -8.30 -14.40 4.66
N GLU A 223 -9.47 -15.01 4.92
CA GLU A 223 -9.79 -15.61 6.21
C GLU A 223 -8.81 -16.72 6.61
N TRP A 224 -8.43 -17.56 5.66
CA TRP A 224 -7.50 -18.65 5.92
C TRP A 224 -6.11 -18.13 6.28
N MET A 225 -5.62 -17.11 5.55
CA MET A 225 -4.34 -16.45 5.84
C MET A 225 -4.38 -15.72 7.19
N ALA A 226 -5.46 -15.00 7.49
CA ALA A 226 -5.63 -14.28 8.75
C ALA A 226 -5.63 -15.24 9.97
N ARG A 227 -6.35 -16.37 9.86
CA ARG A 227 -6.34 -17.41 10.93
C ARG A 227 -4.96 -18.01 11.11
N ARG A 228 -4.23 -18.31 10.02
CA ARG A 228 -2.89 -18.87 10.08
C ARG A 228 -1.91 -17.91 10.77
N ALA A 229 -2.06 -16.61 10.53
CA ALA A 229 -1.23 -15.57 11.12
C ALA A 229 -1.63 -15.21 12.56
N ASP A 230 -2.62 -15.88 13.14
CA ASP A 230 -3.21 -15.54 14.47
C ASP A 230 -3.56 -14.04 14.59
N ALA A 231 -4.04 -13.45 13.48
CA ALA A 231 -4.27 -12.02 13.37
C ALA A 231 -5.57 -11.58 14.05
N HIS A 232 -5.55 -10.38 14.63
CA HIS A 232 -6.77 -9.69 15.06
C HIS A 232 -7.62 -9.36 13.84
N THR A 233 -8.67 -10.14 13.57
CA THR A 233 -9.42 -10.07 12.31
C THR A 233 -10.73 -9.33 12.47
N VAL A 234 -11.03 -8.46 11.51
CA VAL A 234 -12.35 -7.87 11.27
C VAL A 234 -12.84 -8.23 9.87
N THR A 235 -14.15 -8.42 9.73
CA THR A 235 -14.78 -8.73 8.45
C THR A 235 -15.68 -7.58 8.04
N VAL A 236 -15.56 -7.11 6.79
CA VAL A 236 -16.31 -5.96 6.28
C VAL A 236 -16.97 -6.36 4.96
N GLN A 237 -18.23 -5.99 4.79
CA GLN A 237 -18.93 -6.14 3.53
C GLN A 237 -18.48 -5.04 2.57
N ALA A 238 -17.39 -5.29 1.86
CA ALA A 238 -16.75 -4.34 0.98
C ALA A 238 -16.06 -5.05 -0.19
N PRO A 239 -15.83 -4.35 -1.32
CA PRO A 239 -15.03 -4.83 -2.43
C PRO A 239 -13.53 -4.77 -2.09
N HIS A 240 -12.69 -5.26 -3.03
CA HIS A 240 -11.23 -5.24 -2.88
C HIS A 240 -10.65 -3.87 -2.53
N ALA A 241 -11.11 -2.78 -3.17
CA ALA A 241 -10.66 -1.41 -2.88
C ALA A 241 -11.35 -0.81 -1.63
N VAL A 242 -11.42 -1.56 -0.53
CA VAL A 242 -12.11 -1.17 0.71
C VAL A 242 -11.60 0.16 1.28
N ALA A 243 -10.31 0.47 1.17
CA ALA A 243 -9.73 1.75 1.62
C ALA A 243 -10.32 2.99 0.89
N VAL A 244 -10.87 2.78 -0.32
CA VAL A 244 -11.52 3.83 -1.12
C VAL A 244 -13.02 3.82 -0.91
N SER A 245 -13.66 2.63 -0.92
CA SER A 245 -15.12 2.49 -0.84
C SER A 245 -15.66 2.70 0.57
N ASP A 246 -14.93 2.24 1.59
CA ASP A 246 -15.27 2.38 3.02
C ASP A 246 -14.01 2.55 3.87
N PRO A 247 -13.44 3.76 3.93
CA PRO A 247 -12.20 4.02 4.66
C PRO A 247 -12.33 3.96 6.19
N ALA A 248 -13.55 4.00 6.74
CA ALA A 248 -13.74 4.04 8.20
C ALA A 248 -13.25 2.76 8.89
N PRO A 249 -13.72 1.53 8.57
CA PRO A 249 -13.26 0.32 9.23
C PRO A 249 -11.76 0.06 9.00
N VAL A 250 -11.21 0.52 7.87
CA VAL A 250 -9.76 0.45 7.59
C VAL A 250 -8.98 1.32 8.57
N THR A 251 -9.41 2.58 8.73
CA THR A 251 -8.78 3.51 9.69
C THR A 251 -8.89 3.00 11.11
N ASP A 252 -10.06 2.50 11.52
CA ASP A 252 -10.31 1.98 12.86
C ASP A 252 -9.41 0.79 13.19
N LEU A 253 -9.17 -0.12 12.22
CA LEU A 253 -8.27 -1.24 12.40
C LEU A 253 -6.82 -0.79 12.56
N ILE A 254 -6.37 0.16 11.74
CA ILE A 254 -5.03 0.76 11.85
C ILE A 254 -4.84 1.41 13.22
N LEU A 255 -5.84 2.15 13.72
CA LEU A 255 -5.79 2.81 15.01
C LEU A 255 -5.73 1.82 16.18
N ARG A 256 -6.38 0.65 16.07
CA ARG A 256 -6.23 -0.44 17.05
C ARG A 256 -4.78 -0.94 17.12
N ALA A 257 -4.13 -1.14 15.97
CA ALA A 257 -2.72 -1.51 15.92
C ALA A 257 -1.82 -0.41 16.51
N VAL A 258 -2.06 0.86 16.17
CA VAL A 258 -1.37 2.02 16.74
C VAL A 258 -1.51 2.07 18.27
N HIS A 259 -2.71 1.80 18.78
CA HIS A 259 -2.98 1.78 20.22
C HIS A 259 -2.23 0.63 20.92
N ALA A 260 -2.19 -0.55 20.31
CA ALA A 260 -1.47 -1.71 20.85
C ALA A 260 0.04 -1.40 20.96
N VAL A 261 0.65 -0.84 19.92
CA VAL A 261 2.07 -0.42 19.92
C VAL A 261 2.34 0.61 21.02
N ARG A 262 1.47 1.63 21.17
CA ARG A 262 1.61 2.65 22.23
C ARG A 262 1.50 2.08 23.65
N SER A 263 0.75 1.00 23.82
CA SER A 263 0.49 0.37 25.12
C SER A 263 1.52 -0.71 25.46
N GLY A 264 2.45 -1.04 24.58
CA GLY A 264 3.43 -2.11 24.74
C GLY A 264 2.78 -3.50 24.81
N ARG A 265 1.67 -3.70 24.09
CA ARG A 265 0.87 -4.95 24.10
C ARG A 265 0.87 -5.58 22.72
#